data_55199a802c08615bc9c7210a5f461ece
#
_entry.id   55199a802c08615bc9c7210a5f461ece
#
_cell.length_a   1.000
_cell.length_b   1.000
_cell.length_c   1.000
_cell.angle_alpha   90.00
_cell.angle_beta   90.00
_cell.angle_gamma   90.00
#
_symmetry.space_group_name_H-M   'P 1'
#
loop_
_entity.id
_entity.type
_entity.pdbx_description
1 polymer ?
#
loop_
_entity_poly.entity_id
_entity_poly.type
_entity_poly.pdbx_seq_one_letter_code
_entity_poly.pdbx_strand_id
1 'polypeptide(L)'
;NTPAAEQAPARPKSRYIPALDGLRTLAVVAVVLYHLNLTWAQGGLLGVTIFFVLSGYLITRLLLNEVAKTGRIDLKSFWIRRIRRLVPAVVTVVVVTCALCTIFNHVMLTKMRPDILPSLLFFNNWWQIAQNVSYFNALGDPSPLTHFWSLAIEEQFYLVWPPLLLAMVSMHMSKPKTRRVVLGLAAV
;
A
#
# COMPACT_ATOMS: atom_id res chain seq x y z
N ASN A 1 -9.49 -16.04 -54.65
CA ASN A 1 -10.28 -15.87 -53.42
C ASN A 1 -9.44 -16.28 -52.22
N THR A 2 -8.74 -15.31 -51.65
CA THR A 2 -8.00 -15.47 -50.38
C THR A 2 -9.00 -15.23 -49.21
N PRO A 3 -9.16 -16.16 -48.25
CA PRO A 3 -10.05 -15.91 -47.13
C PRO A 3 -9.49 -14.75 -46.27
N ALA A 4 -10.38 -13.79 -45.96
CA ALA A 4 -10.06 -12.70 -45.03
C ALA A 4 -9.66 -13.29 -43.67
N ALA A 5 -8.47 -12.98 -43.20
CA ALA A 5 -8.00 -13.35 -41.88
C ALA A 5 -8.92 -12.71 -40.84
N GLU A 6 -9.68 -13.54 -40.15
CA GLU A 6 -10.54 -13.17 -39.04
C GLU A 6 -9.69 -12.53 -37.94
N GLN A 7 -9.81 -11.19 -37.83
CA GLN A 7 -9.06 -10.43 -36.83
C GLN A 7 -9.56 -10.87 -35.45
N ALA A 8 -8.69 -11.56 -34.70
CA ALA A 8 -8.92 -11.92 -33.32
C ALA A 8 -9.27 -10.64 -32.51
N PRO A 9 -10.31 -10.67 -31.64
CA PRO A 9 -10.73 -9.52 -30.88
C PRO A 9 -9.58 -8.95 -30.07
N ALA A 10 -9.32 -7.66 -30.23
CA ALA A 10 -8.26 -6.94 -29.54
C ALA A 10 -8.41 -7.13 -28.02
N ARG A 11 -7.39 -7.69 -27.36
CA ARG A 11 -7.38 -7.87 -25.89
C ARG A 11 -7.61 -6.50 -25.24
N PRO A 12 -8.56 -6.38 -24.29
CA PRO A 12 -8.76 -5.12 -23.58
C PRO A 12 -7.47 -4.73 -22.85
N LYS A 13 -6.86 -3.63 -23.27
CA LYS A 13 -5.71 -3.04 -22.58
C LYS A 13 -6.18 -2.64 -21.19
N SER A 14 -5.45 -3.07 -20.15
CA SER A 14 -5.66 -2.59 -18.78
C SER A 14 -5.68 -1.06 -18.80
N ARG A 15 -6.85 -0.45 -18.53
CA ARG A 15 -7.01 1.00 -18.63
C ARG A 15 -6.25 1.66 -17.48
N TYR A 16 -5.08 2.21 -17.78
CA TYR A 16 -4.34 3.07 -16.88
C TYR A 16 -5.19 4.32 -16.58
N ILE A 17 -5.33 4.68 -15.29
CA ILE A 17 -6.11 5.84 -14.85
C ILE A 17 -5.14 6.89 -14.30
N PRO A 18 -4.71 7.88 -15.11
CA PRO A 18 -3.74 8.90 -14.67
C PRO A 18 -4.21 9.71 -13.46
N ALA A 19 -5.53 9.88 -13.30
CA ALA A 19 -6.12 10.60 -12.18
C ALA A 19 -5.76 9.99 -10.81
N LEU A 20 -5.57 8.68 -10.72
CA LEU A 20 -5.17 8.02 -9.46
C LEU A 20 -3.72 8.36 -9.08
N ASP A 21 -2.83 8.49 -10.05
CA ASP A 21 -1.45 8.92 -9.78
C ASP A 21 -1.39 10.41 -9.41
N GLY A 22 -2.22 11.24 -10.05
CA GLY A 22 -2.40 12.63 -9.66
C GLY A 22 -2.88 12.76 -8.21
N LEU A 23 -3.89 11.97 -7.82
CA LEU A 23 -4.40 11.98 -6.46
C LEU A 23 -3.36 11.49 -5.43
N ARG A 24 -2.56 10.48 -5.79
CA ARG A 24 -1.42 10.05 -4.96
C ARG A 24 -0.40 11.15 -4.77
N THR A 25 -0.04 11.85 -5.85
CA THR A 25 0.91 12.96 -5.79
C THR A 25 0.40 14.06 -4.86
N LEU A 26 -0.86 14.45 -5.00
CA LEU A 26 -1.48 15.44 -4.10
C LEU A 26 -1.47 14.98 -2.64
N ALA A 27 -1.76 13.70 -2.39
CA ALA A 27 -1.73 13.12 -1.04
C ALA A 27 -0.31 13.15 -0.45
N VAL A 28 0.74 12.82 -1.22
CA VAL A 28 2.15 12.95 -0.78
C VAL A 28 2.48 14.39 -0.45
N VAL A 29 2.17 15.33 -1.35
CA VAL A 29 2.45 16.75 -1.13
C VAL A 29 1.76 17.24 0.13
N ALA A 30 0.49 16.89 0.35
CA ALA A 30 -0.26 17.26 1.56
C ALA A 30 0.41 16.75 2.84
N VAL A 31 0.87 15.48 2.86
CA VAL A 31 1.57 14.90 4.01
C VAL A 31 2.91 15.59 4.25
N VAL A 32 3.68 15.91 3.19
CA VAL A 32 4.95 16.64 3.33
C VAL A 32 4.73 18.02 3.90
N LEU A 33 3.75 18.77 3.39
CA LEU A 33 3.42 20.11 3.87
C LEU A 33 2.98 20.10 5.34
N TYR A 34 2.24 19.07 5.76
CA TYR A 34 1.89 18.84 7.16
C TYR A 34 3.13 18.69 8.05
N HIS A 35 4.12 17.88 7.62
CA HIS A 35 5.35 17.64 8.39
C HIS A 35 6.31 18.84 8.38
N LEU A 36 6.15 19.78 7.45
CA LEU A 36 6.85 21.06 7.49
C LEU A 36 6.23 22.06 8.47
N ASN A 37 5.22 21.64 9.27
CA ASN A 37 4.53 22.45 10.27
C ASN A 37 3.94 23.77 9.72
N LEU A 38 3.50 23.76 8.45
CA LEU A 38 2.86 24.92 7.85
C LEU A 38 1.45 25.10 8.43
N THR A 39 1.16 26.26 9.01
CA THR A 39 -0.08 26.54 9.73
C THR A 39 -1.35 26.34 8.89
N TRP A 40 -1.26 26.56 7.58
CA TRP A 40 -2.37 26.38 6.64
C TRP A 40 -2.51 24.92 6.13
N ALA A 41 -1.53 24.05 6.41
CA ALA A 41 -1.49 22.67 5.90
C ALA A 41 -1.77 21.60 6.99
N GLN A 42 -2.37 21.97 8.11
CA GLN A 42 -2.62 21.04 9.23
C GLN A 42 -3.51 19.85 8.84
N GLY A 43 -4.40 20.02 7.87
CA GLY A 43 -5.22 18.94 7.31
C GLY A 43 -4.45 17.95 6.43
N GLY A 44 -3.16 18.15 6.16
CA GLY A 44 -2.36 17.33 5.25
C GLY A 44 -2.21 15.89 5.68
N LEU A 45 -2.39 15.56 6.98
CA LEU A 45 -2.41 14.19 7.48
C LEU A 45 -3.52 13.32 6.82
N LEU A 46 -4.61 13.94 6.33
CA LEU A 46 -5.64 13.25 5.54
C LEU A 46 -5.07 12.59 4.28
N GLY A 47 -3.91 13.02 3.78
CA GLY A 47 -3.20 12.37 2.70
C GLY A 47 -2.91 10.89 2.98
N VAL A 48 -2.62 10.51 4.23
CA VAL A 48 -2.43 9.10 4.62
C VAL A 48 -3.73 8.30 4.44
N THR A 49 -4.87 8.88 4.82
CA THR A 49 -6.20 8.25 4.63
C THR A 49 -6.49 8.04 3.13
N ILE A 50 -6.17 9.05 2.30
CA ILE A 50 -6.30 8.95 0.84
C ILE A 50 -5.44 7.79 0.30
N PHE A 51 -4.22 7.63 0.79
CA PHE A 51 -3.38 6.49 0.42
C PHE A 51 -4.02 5.15 0.77
N PHE A 52 -4.58 4.99 1.96
CA PHE A 52 -5.24 3.74 2.35
C PHE A 52 -6.43 3.41 1.45
N VAL A 53 -7.26 4.40 1.13
CA VAL A 53 -8.41 4.23 0.22
C VAL A 53 -7.93 3.83 -1.18
N LEU A 54 -6.93 4.54 -1.72
CA LEU A 54 -6.36 4.24 -3.04
C LEU A 54 -5.71 2.86 -3.10
N SER A 55 -4.98 2.47 -2.06
CA SER A 55 -4.36 1.16 -1.94
C SER A 55 -5.41 0.06 -1.90
N GLY A 56 -6.46 0.22 -1.11
CA GLY A 56 -7.60 -0.71 -1.05
C GLY A 56 -8.28 -0.87 -2.40
N TYR A 57 -8.58 0.24 -3.07
CA TYR A 57 -9.18 0.22 -4.41
C TYR A 57 -8.30 -0.48 -5.45
N LEU A 58 -7.02 -0.09 -5.53
CA LEU A 58 -6.11 -0.61 -6.54
C LEU A 58 -5.84 -2.09 -6.39
N ILE A 59 -5.67 -2.57 -5.15
CA ILE A 59 -5.47 -4.00 -4.90
C ILE A 59 -6.72 -4.80 -5.22
N THR A 60 -7.89 -4.33 -4.78
CA THR A 60 -9.15 -4.99 -5.09
C THR A 60 -9.37 -5.09 -6.60
N ARG A 61 -9.17 -3.98 -7.32
CA ARG A 61 -9.26 -3.95 -8.79
C ARG A 61 -8.26 -4.90 -9.45
N LEU A 62 -7.00 -4.93 -8.99
CA LEU A 62 -5.96 -5.81 -9.52
C LEU A 62 -6.36 -7.28 -9.36
N LEU A 63 -6.82 -7.67 -8.18
CA LEU A 63 -7.24 -9.05 -7.89
C LEU A 63 -8.51 -9.44 -8.65
N LEU A 64 -9.51 -8.57 -8.75
CA LEU A 64 -10.72 -8.82 -9.56
C LEU A 64 -10.39 -8.95 -11.04
N ASN A 65 -9.49 -8.14 -11.58
CA ASN A 65 -9.00 -8.26 -12.95
C ASN A 65 -8.25 -9.59 -13.19
N GLU A 66 -7.50 -10.08 -12.20
CA GLU A 66 -6.84 -11.38 -12.27
C GLU A 66 -7.86 -12.51 -12.32
N VAL A 67 -8.88 -12.48 -11.43
CA VAL A 67 -10.00 -13.43 -11.46
C VAL A 67 -10.73 -13.41 -12.80
N ALA A 68 -11.01 -12.22 -13.34
CA ALA A 68 -11.72 -12.08 -14.61
C ALA A 68 -10.94 -12.70 -15.78
N LYS A 69 -9.60 -12.63 -15.76
CA LYS A 69 -8.72 -13.15 -16.82
C LYS A 69 -8.38 -14.63 -16.68
N THR A 70 -8.15 -15.09 -15.44
CA THR A 70 -7.58 -16.41 -15.17
C THR A 70 -8.52 -17.35 -14.41
N GLY A 71 -9.63 -16.81 -13.89
CA GLY A 71 -10.56 -17.53 -13.03
C GLY A 71 -10.06 -17.80 -11.61
N ARG A 72 -8.85 -17.35 -11.26
CA ARG A 72 -8.22 -17.58 -9.96
C ARG A 72 -7.36 -16.40 -9.52
N ILE A 73 -7.00 -16.34 -8.24
CA ILE A 73 -6.02 -15.41 -7.67
C ILE A 73 -4.76 -16.19 -7.31
N ASP A 74 -3.61 -15.79 -7.83
CA ASP A 74 -2.29 -16.33 -7.45
C ASP A 74 -1.69 -15.51 -6.30
N LEU A 75 -2.08 -15.85 -5.07
CA LEU A 75 -1.61 -15.18 -3.85
C LEU A 75 -0.09 -15.21 -3.72
N LYS A 76 0.55 -16.34 -4.08
CA LYS A 76 2.01 -16.48 -3.96
C LYS A 76 2.73 -15.48 -4.85
N SER A 77 2.36 -15.41 -6.11
CA SER A 77 2.94 -14.44 -7.05
C SER A 77 2.62 -13.00 -6.66
N PHE A 78 1.43 -12.75 -6.12
CA PHE A 78 1.05 -11.43 -5.60
C PHE A 78 2.01 -10.98 -4.50
N TRP A 79 2.21 -11.78 -3.44
CA TRP A 79 3.09 -11.41 -2.32
C TRP A 79 4.56 -11.34 -2.72
N ILE A 80 5.06 -12.25 -3.55
CA ILE A 80 6.45 -12.20 -4.04
C ILE A 80 6.73 -10.89 -4.77
N ARG A 81 5.82 -10.45 -5.65
CA ARG A 81 5.99 -9.16 -6.36
C ARG A 81 6.07 -7.98 -5.39
N ARG A 82 5.26 -7.98 -4.32
CA ARG A 82 5.27 -6.92 -3.31
C ARG A 82 6.54 -6.94 -2.46
N ILE A 83 6.93 -8.09 -1.93
CA ILE A 83 8.15 -8.24 -1.13
C ILE A 83 9.36 -7.75 -1.92
N ARG A 84 9.50 -8.18 -3.17
CA ARG A 84 10.60 -7.73 -4.05
C ARG A 84 10.63 -6.22 -4.29
N ARG A 85 9.50 -5.57 -4.23
CA ARG A 85 9.38 -4.12 -4.42
C ARG A 85 9.60 -3.33 -3.13
N LEU A 86 9.06 -3.79 -2.01
CA LEU A 86 8.99 -3.03 -0.77
C LEU A 86 10.17 -3.27 0.15
N VAL A 87 10.59 -4.53 0.33
CA VAL A 87 11.67 -4.85 1.26
C VAL A 87 12.97 -4.12 0.91
N PRO A 88 13.45 -4.06 -0.34
CA PRO A 88 14.65 -3.30 -0.67
C PRO A 88 14.53 -1.81 -0.33
N ALA A 89 13.37 -1.20 -0.61
CA ALA A 89 13.13 0.21 -0.32
C ALA A 89 13.14 0.47 1.20
N VAL A 90 12.43 -0.34 1.97
CA VAL A 90 12.40 -0.24 3.45
C VAL A 90 13.78 -0.40 4.06
N VAL A 91 14.53 -1.43 3.64
CA VAL A 91 15.90 -1.68 4.11
C VAL A 91 16.80 -0.48 3.77
N THR A 92 16.72 0.04 2.55
CA THR A 92 17.50 1.21 2.14
C THR A 92 17.18 2.42 3.01
N VAL A 93 15.92 2.74 3.24
CA VAL A 93 15.51 3.87 4.09
C VAL A 93 16.03 3.68 5.51
N VAL A 94 15.85 2.51 6.10
CA VAL A 94 16.32 2.23 7.47
C VAL A 94 17.84 2.37 7.55
N VAL A 95 18.60 1.78 6.63
CA VAL A 95 20.08 1.84 6.62
C VAL A 95 20.56 3.28 6.43
N VAL A 96 20.00 4.02 5.47
CA VAL A 96 20.38 5.42 5.23
C VAL A 96 20.07 6.29 6.45
N THR A 97 18.88 6.12 7.04
CA THR A 97 18.49 6.87 8.24
C THR A 97 19.41 6.55 9.43
N CYS A 98 19.73 5.26 9.63
CA CYS A 98 20.72 4.86 10.66
C CYS A 98 22.07 5.51 10.43
N ALA A 99 22.58 5.49 9.20
CA ALA A 99 23.87 6.09 8.86
C ALA A 99 23.87 7.62 9.12
N LEU A 100 22.82 8.31 8.67
CA LEU A 100 22.67 9.75 8.91
C LEU A 100 22.60 10.07 10.41
N CYS A 101 21.80 9.32 11.17
CA CYS A 101 21.71 9.52 12.62
C CYS A 101 23.03 9.22 13.33
N THR A 102 23.81 8.23 12.85
CA THR A 102 25.12 7.93 13.39
C THR A 102 26.12 9.06 13.15
N ILE A 103 26.05 9.73 12.01
CA ILE A 103 26.98 10.81 11.66
C ILE A 103 26.56 12.14 12.32
N PHE A 104 25.27 12.47 12.30
CA PHE A 104 24.80 13.81 12.64
C PHE A 104 24.08 13.92 14.00
N ASN A 105 23.48 12.84 14.50
CA ASN A 105 22.62 12.90 15.69
C ASN A 105 22.54 11.58 16.45
N HIS A 106 23.48 11.32 17.35
CA HIS A 106 23.52 10.10 18.15
C HIS A 106 22.32 9.95 19.12
N VAL A 107 21.74 11.06 19.57
CA VAL A 107 20.53 11.02 20.42
C VAL A 107 19.36 10.45 19.62
N MET A 108 19.19 10.91 18.37
CA MET A 108 18.16 10.40 17.47
C MET A 108 18.39 8.93 17.13
N LEU A 109 19.66 8.50 16.94
CA LEU A 109 20.01 7.10 16.75
C LEU A 109 19.53 6.22 17.92
N THR A 110 19.74 6.68 19.15
CA THR A 110 19.32 5.96 20.36
C THR A 110 17.80 5.82 20.41
N LYS A 111 17.05 6.87 20.05
CA LYS A 111 15.59 6.86 19.99
C LYS A 111 15.04 5.91 18.93
N MET A 112 15.69 5.81 17.75
CA MET A 112 15.19 4.99 16.64
C MET A 112 15.57 3.50 16.74
N ARG A 113 16.61 3.12 17.50
CA ARG A 113 17.05 1.72 17.62
C ARG A 113 15.94 0.72 17.90
N PRO A 114 15.04 0.94 18.89
CA PRO A 114 13.94 0.01 19.18
C PRO A 114 12.92 -0.11 18.03
N ASP A 115 12.83 0.90 17.15
CA ASP A 115 11.87 0.91 16.04
C ASP A 115 12.39 0.22 14.78
N ILE A 116 13.68 -0.11 14.71
CA ILE A 116 14.29 -0.70 13.50
C ILE A 116 13.64 -2.04 13.17
N LEU A 117 13.61 -2.98 14.12
CA LEU A 117 13.07 -4.30 13.89
C LEU A 117 11.56 -4.28 13.61
N PRO A 118 10.73 -3.54 14.39
CA PRO A 118 9.33 -3.36 14.07
C PRO A 118 9.05 -2.78 12.68
N SER A 119 9.90 -1.84 12.23
CA SER A 119 9.78 -1.23 10.90
C SER A 119 10.11 -2.22 9.77
N LEU A 120 11.21 -2.99 9.92
CA LEU A 120 11.62 -4.01 8.94
C LEU A 120 10.62 -5.15 8.81
N LEU A 121 9.90 -5.48 9.88
CA LEU A 121 8.93 -6.57 9.94
C LEU A 121 7.47 -6.10 9.77
N PHE A 122 7.25 -4.84 9.41
CA PHE A 122 5.93 -4.27 9.15
C PHE A 122 4.92 -4.40 10.30
N PHE A 123 5.38 -4.26 11.57
CA PHE A 123 4.51 -4.20 12.73
C PHE A 123 4.73 -2.97 13.63
N ASN A 124 5.32 -1.92 13.10
CA ASN A 124 5.64 -0.69 13.83
C ASN A 124 4.40 -0.01 14.44
N ASN A 125 3.23 -0.14 13.83
CA ASN A 125 1.95 0.32 14.39
C ASN A 125 1.64 -0.34 15.74
N TRP A 126 1.76 -1.66 15.85
CA TRP A 126 1.53 -2.39 17.10
C TRP A 126 2.63 -2.13 18.14
N TRP A 127 3.86 -1.95 17.68
CA TRP A 127 4.98 -1.58 18.52
C TRP A 127 4.74 -0.24 19.21
N GLN A 128 4.32 0.79 18.47
CA GLN A 128 4.02 2.10 19.02
C GLN A 128 2.85 2.05 20.01
N ILE A 129 1.80 1.29 19.71
CA ILE A 129 0.68 1.06 20.65
C ILE A 129 1.19 0.42 21.95
N ALA A 130 2.03 -0.61 21.86
CA ALA A 130 2.58 -1.31 23.02
C ALA A 130 3.46 -0.41 23.89
N GLN A 131 4.16 0.55 23.30
CA GLN A 131 4.98 1.55 24.00
C GLN A 131 4.17 2.73 24.55
N ASN A 132 2.83 2.76 24.35
CA ASN A 132 1.98 3.89 24.68
C ASN A 132 2.44 5.22 24.03
N VAL A 133 3.14 5.14 22.90
CA VAL A 133 3.59 6.31 22.15
C VAL A 133 2.41 6.85 21.35
N SER A 134 1.87 7.97 21.79
CA SER A 134 0.90 8.70 20.97
C SER A 134 1.63 9.43 19.85
N TYR A 135 1.26 9.16 18.61
CA TYR A 135 1.79 9.85 17.43
C TYR A 135 1.63 11.39 17.53
N PHE A 136 0.56 11.85 18.18
CA PHE A 136 0.23 13.28 18.30
C PHE A 136 0.79 13.93 19.57
N ASN A 137 1.09 13.17 20.62
CA ASN A 137 1.44 13.66 21.94
C ASN A 137 2.88 13.32 22.35
N ALA A 138 3.73 12.91 21.40
CA ALA A 138 5.13 12.63 21.70
C ALA A 138 5.83 13.90 22.17
N LEU A 139 6.27 13.92 23.44
CA LEU A 139 7.11 14.99 23.98
C LEU A 139 8.50 14.92 23.33
N GLY A 140 8.84 15.93 22.56
CA GLY A 140 10.11 16.06 21.83
C GLY A 140 10.07 15.45 20.43
N ASP A 141 11.22 15.46 19.73
CA ASP A 141 11.34 14.97 18.38
C ASP A 141 11.05 13.47 18.32
N PRO A 142 10.07 13.02 17.51
CA PRO A 142 9.75 11.61 17.36
C PRO A 142 10.89 10.86 16.65
N SER A 143 10.93 9.54 16.81
CA SER A 143 11.83 8.69 16.03
C SER A 143 11.58 8.86 14.52
N PRO A 144 12.64 8.96 13.69
CA PRO A 144 12.49 9.05 12.23
C PRO A 144 11.71 7.87 11.64
N LEU A 145 11.70 6.71 12.31
CA LEU A 145 10.98 5.52 11.88
C LEU A 145 9.52 5.48 12.36
N THR A 146 9.08 6.46 13.14
CA THR A 146 7.68 6.54 13.60
C THR A 146 6.70 6.45 12.44
N HIS A 147 7.00 7.10 11.32
CA HIS A 147 6.13 7.13 10.13
C HIS A 147 5.89 5.76 9.46
N PHE A 148 6.67 4.74 9.79
CA PHE A 148 6.46 3.37 9.30
C PHE A 148 5.17 2.72 9.81
N TRP A 149 4.49 3.32 10.79
CA TRP A 149 3.20 2.82 11.26
C TRP A 149 2.15 2.69 10.15
N SER A 150 2.10 3.67 9.25
CA SER A 150 1.12 3.66 8.15
C SER A 150 1.47 2.60 7.10
N LEU A 151 2.76 2.43 6.78
CA LEU A 151 3.23 1.36 5.90
C LEU A 151 2.95 -0.02 6.51
N ALA A 152 3.12 -0.19 7.81
CA ALA A 152 2.81 -1.43 8.52
C ALA A 152 1.32 -1.81 8.38
N ILE A 153 0.40 -0.85 8.57
CA ILE A 153 -1.04 -1.07 8.38
C ILE A 153 -1.34 -1.47 6.93
N GLU A 154 -0.73 -0.80 5.97
CA GLU A 154 -0.92 -1.10 4.54
C GLU A 154 -0.49 -2.53 4.20
N GLU A 155 0.67 -2.98 4.67
CA GLU A 155 1.17 -4.33 4.39
C GLU A 155 0.37 -5.42 5.12
N GLN A 156 -0.11 -5.15 6.34
CA GLN A 156 -1.04 -6.04 7.04
C GLN A 156 -2.37 -6.17 6.28
N PHE A 157 -2.89 -5.08 5.73
CA PHE A 157 -4.06 -5.14 4.85
C PHE A 157 -3.80 -6.00 3.60
N TYR A 158 -2.63 -5.90 2.97
CA TYR A 158 -2.26 -6.73 1.83
C TYR A 158 -2.02 -8.19 2.17
N LEU A 159 -1.74 -8.49 3.42
CA LEU A 159 -1.65 -9.87 3.89
C LEU A 159 -3.05 -10.50 4.04
N VAL A 160 -4.00 -9.74 4.58
CA VAL A 160 -5.35 -10.22 4.95
C VAL A 160 -6.35 -10.11 3.81
N TRP A 161 -6.37 -9.00 3.07
CA TRP A 161 -7.40 -8.71 2.08
C TRP A 161 -7.43 -9.68 0.88
N PRO A 162 -6.30 -10.05 0.24
CA PRO A 162 -6.34 -10.96 -0.90
C PRO A 162 -6.90 -12.35 -0.59
N PRO A 163 -6.52 -13.04 0.51
CA PRO A 163 -7.16 -14.32 0.87
C PRO A 163 -8.63 -14.16 1.23
N LEU A 164 -9.02 -13.05 1.90
CA LEU A 164 -10.42 -12.76 2.19
C LEU A 164 -11.24 -12.58 0.91
N LEU A 165 -10.73 -11.80 -0.03
CA LEU A 165 -11.36 -11.60 -1.34
C LEU A 165 -11.45 -12.91 -2.12
N LEU A 166 -10.40 -13.75 -2.10
CA LEU A 166 -10.42 -15.07 -2.73
C LEU A 166 -11.51 -15.95 -2.12
N ALA A 167 -11.64 -15.98 -0.79
CA ALA A 167 -12.71 -16.72 -0.11
C ALA A 167 -14.09 -16.20 -0.53
N MET A 168 -14.30 -14.89 -0.53
CA MET A 168 -15.57 -14.28 -0.96
C MET A 168 -15.91 -14.63 -2.41
N VAL A 169 -14.94 -14.51 -3.32
CA VAL A 169 -15.12 -14.83 -4.74
C VAL A 169 -15.43 -16.33 -4.92
N SER A 170 -14.70 -17.23 -4.25
CA SER A 170 -14.92 -18.67 -4.37
C SER A 170 -16.30 -19.10 -3.86
N MET A 171 -16.78 -18.52 -2.77
CA MET A 171 -18.12 -18.78 -2.23
C MET A 171 -19.25 -18.26 -3.15
N HIS A 172 -19.01 -17.17 -3.88
CA HIS A 172 -20.05 -16.52 -4.70
C HIS A 172 -19.98 -16.91 -6.18
N MET A 173 -18.84 -17.38 -6.68
CA MET A 173 -18.67 -17.79 -8.08
C MET A 173 -19.54 -18.99 -8.47
N SER A 174 -20.07 -19.73 -7.51
CA SER A 174 -21.06 -20.79 -7.74
C SER A 174 -22.42 -20.24 -8.20
N LYS A 175 -22.69 -18.91 -8.06
CA LYS A 175 -23.94 -18.27 -8.46
C LYS A 175 -23.73 -17.46 -9.76
N PRO A 176 -24.48 -17.73 -10.85
CA PRO A 176 -24.25 -17.10 -12.16
C PRO A 176 -24.46 -15.57 -12.15
N LYS A 177 -25.35 -15.05 -11.30
CA LYS A 177 -25.59 -13.60 -11.15
C LYS A 177 -24.37 -12.87 -10.58
N THR A 178 -23.71 -13.43 -9.57
CA THR A 178 -22.57 -12.80 -8.90
C THR A 178 -21.32 -12.82 -9.79
N ARG A 179 -21.15 -13.86 -10.60
CA ARG A 179 -20.07 -13.91 -11.61
C ARG A 179 -20.16 -12.71 -12.57
N ARG A 180 -21.37 -12.34 -13.02
CA ARG A 180 -21.57 -11.17 -13.89
C ARG A 180 -21.22 -9.85 -13.19
N VAL A 181 -21.56 -9.70 -11.90
CA VAL A 181 -21.23 -8.50 -11.11
C VAL A 181 -19.72 -8.37 -10.93
N VAL A 182 -19.02 -9.45 -10.57
CA VAL A 182 -17.54 -9.43 -10.41
C VAL A 182 -16.87 -9.09 -11.74
N LEU A 183 -17.31 -9.66 -12.85
CA LEU A 183 -16.79 -9.35 -14.18
C LEU A 183 -17.08 -7.90 -14.59
N GLY A 184 -18.26 -7.36 -14.24
CA GLY A 184 -18.62 -5.95 -14.47
C GLY A 184 -17.72 -4.99 -13.68
N LEU A 185 -17.48 -5.25 -12.40
CA LEU A 185 -16.59 -4.44 -11.54
C LEU A 185 -15.12 -4.49 -12.00
N ALA A 186 -14.71 -5.57 -12.63
CA ALA A 186 -13.36 -5.69 -13.18
C ALA A 186 -13.17 -4.92 -14.51
N ALA A 187 -14.28 -4.60 -15.21
CA ALA A 187 -14.26 -3.89 -16.49
C ALA A 187 -14.24 -2.36 -16.34
N VAL A 188 -14.54 -1.83 -15.15
CA VAL A 188 -14.46 -0.40 -14.77
C VAL A 188 -13.08 -0.03 -14.26
#